data_0a02a8ce1ea517fbb06752e4ce7a4e93
#
_entry.id   0a02a8ce1ea517fbb06752e4ce7a4e93
#
_cell.length_a   1.000
_cell.length_b   1.000
_cell.length_c   1.000
_cell.angle_alpha   90.00
_cell.angle_beta   90.00
_cell.angle_gamma   90.00
#
_symmetry.space_group_name_H-M   'P 1'
#
loop_
_entity.id
_entity.type
_entity.pdbx_description
1 polymer ?
#
loop_
_entity_poly.entity_id
_entity_poly.type
_entity_poly.pdbx_seq_one_letter_code
_entity_poly.pdbx_strand_id
1 'polypeptide(L)'
;MGAAMKLLDERETTHGPFMATAAKAQQLKDAMQGGKNWGELDDIQREALQMIASKIARILSGNHDEIDHWRDIAGYANLAVRELKRLSDYISFGSDPTHLPDEHSPDTPSPVPGSFVWPKKEGPT
;
A
#
# COMPACT_ATOMS: atom_id res chain seq x y z
N MET A 1 -4.63 32.66 -6.73
CA MET A 1 -4.29 32.12 -5.40
C MET A 1 -5.42 31.39 -4.74
N GLY A 2 -6.67 31.74 -4.96
CA GLY A 2 -7.79 31.15 -4.24
C GLY A 2 -7.99 29.66 -4.45
N ALA A 3 -7.86 29.16 -5.66
CA ALA A 3 -8.14 27.75 -5.98
C ALA A 3 -7.07 26.80 -5.38
N ALA A 4 -5.80 27.20 -5.41
CA ALA A 4 -4.72 26.40 -4.85
C ALA A 4 -4.81 26.32 -3.33
N MET A 5 -5.11 27.42 -2.67
CA MET A 5 -5.28 27.47 -1.22
C MET A 5 -6.46 26.62 -0.76
N LYS A 6 -7.57 26.68 -1.49
CA LYS A 6 -8.76 25.90 -1.18
C LYS A 6 -8.48 24.38 -1.29
N LEU A 7 -7.75 23.98 -2.31
CA LEU A 7 -7.37 22.57 -2.48
C LEU A 7 -6.48 22.08 -1.34
N LEU A 8 -5.54 22.90 -0.90
CA LEU A 8 -4.68 22.57 0.23
C LEU A 8 -5.48 22.43 1.52
N ASP A 9 -6.44 23.33 1.76
CA ASP A 9 -7.31 23.26 2.92
C ASP A 9 -8.16 21.98 2.92
N GLU A 10 -8.69 21.61 1.76
CA GLU A 10 -9.47 20.38 1.64
C GLU A 10 -8.64 19.13 1.94
N ARG A 11 -7.39 19.10 1.50
CA ARG A 11 -6.49 18.00 1.79
C ARG A 11 -6.15 17.92 3.27
N GLU A 12 -5.98 19.06 3.92
CA GLU A 12 -5.68 19.08 5.34
C GLU A 12 -6.81 18.50 6.19
N THR A 13 -8.07 18.66 5.78
CA THR A 13 -9.17 18.06 6.50
C THR A 13 -9.18 16.55 6.42
N THR A 14 -8.67 15.97 5.34
CA THR A 14 -8.63 14.51 5.13
C THR A 14 -7.32 13.90 5.60
N HIS A 15 -6.20 14.55 5.30
CA HIS A 15 -4.85 13.99 5.51
C HIS A 15 -4.11 14.61 6.69
N GLY A 16 -4.66 15.66 7.28
CA GLY A 16 -3.97 16.45 8.30
C GLY A 16 -3.02 17.47 7.70
N PRO A 17 -2.50 18.38 8.52
CA PRO A 17 -1.49 19.33 8.07
C PRO A 17 -0.29 18.59 7.48
N PHE A 18 0.15 19.03 6.33
CA PHE A 18 1.23 18.34 5.63
C PHE A 18 2.49 18.20 6.48
N MET A 19 2.84 19.24 7.23
CA MET A 19 4.04 19.21 8.07
C MET A 19 3.95 18.10 9.13
N ALA A 20 2.81 17.96 9.80
CA ALA A 20 2.60 16.95 10.82
C ALA A 20 2.58 15.55 10.20
N THR A 21 1.91 15.41 9.08
CA THR A 21 1.83 14.15 8.35
C THR A 21 3.21 13.70 7.89
N ALA A 22 3.97 14.62 7.30
CA ALA A 22 5.31 14.32 6.81
C ALA A 22 6.24 13.93 7.96
N ALA A 23 6.20 14.67 9.07
CA ALA A 23 7.02 14.35 10.24
C ALA A 23 6.72 12.95 10.77
N LYS A 24 5.44 12.62 10.91
CA LYS A 24 5.02 11.31 11.37
C LYS A 24 5.41 10.20 10.39
N ALA A 25 5.22 10.43 9.11
CA ALA A 25 5.60 9.46 8.08
C ALA A 25 7.11 9.17 8.13
N GLN A 26 7.94 10.20 8.25
CA GLN A 26 9.39 10.02 8.32
C GLN A 26 9.80 9.31 9.59
N GLN A 27 9.19 9.60 10.73
CA GLN A 27 9.45 8.88 11.97
C GLN A 27 9.14 7.39 11.84
N LEU A 28 8.00 7.06 11.23
CA LEU A 28 7.63 5.66 11.01
C LEU A 28 8.61 4.96 10.07
N LYS A 29 8.96 5.62 8.98
CA LYS A 29 9.92 5.07 8.01
C LYS A 29 11.31 4.89 8.60
N ASP A 30 11.76 5.82 9.41
CA ASP A 30 13.05 5.69 10.10
C ASP A 30 13.05 4.50 11.06
N ALA A 31 11.97 4.33 11.83
CA ALA A 31 11.84 3.19 12.72
C ALA A 31 11.86 1.87 11.96
N MET A 32 11.18 1.81 10.81
CA MET A 32 11.15 0.62 9.95
C MET A 32 12.55 0.28 9.43
N GLN A 33 13.29 1.29 8.98
CA GLN A 33 14.63 1.10 8.45
C GLN A 33 15.63 0.63 9.51
N GLY A 34 15.33 0.86 10.77
CA GLY A 34 16.12 0.33 11.88
C GLY A 34 15.88 -1.15 12.17
N GLY A 35 14.90 -1.75 11.54
CA GLY A 35 14.59 -3.16 11.74
C GLY A 35 15.68 -4.07 11.18
N LYS A 36 15.91 -5.17 11.88
CA LYS A 36 16.97 -6.13 11.53
C LYS A 36 16.84 -6.64 10.10
N ASN A 37 15.61 -6.86 9.64
CA ASN A 37 15.36 -7.47 8.33
C ASN A 37 15.15 -6.45 7.22
N TRP A 38 15.24 -5.15 7.52
CA TRP A 38 14.97 -4.15 6.49
C TRP A 38 15.83 -4.36 5.24
N GLY A 39 17.11 -4.63 5.43
CA GLY A 39 18.04 -4.88 4.33
C GLY A 39 17.75 -6.14 3.54
N GLU A 40 17.01 -7.09 4.13
CA GLU A 40 16.64 -8.34 3.47
C GLU A 40 15.37 -8.23 2.64
N LEU A 41 14.62 -7.14 2.79
CA LEU A 41 13.39 -6.96 2.05
C LEU A 41 13.67 -6.64 0.59
N ASP A 42 12.83 -7.13 -0.30
CA ASP A 42 12.88 -6.74 -1.70
C ASP A 42 12.23 -5.37 -1.91
N ASP A 43 12.30 -4.87 -3.13
CA ASP A 43 11.77 -3.55 -3.46
C ASP A 43 10.26 -3.47 -3.26
N ILE A 44 9.55 -4.54 -3.56
CA ILE A 44 8.09 -4.58 -3.40
C ILE A 44 7.71 -4.49 -1.93
N GLN A 45 8.39 -5.27 -1.10
CA GLN A 45 8.13 -5.25 0.34
C GLN A 45 8.46 -3.89 0.96
N ARG A 46 9.59 -3.31 0.59
CA ARG A 46 9.98 -1.99 1.09
C ARG A 46 9.00 -0.92 0.68
N GLU A 47 8.65 -0.89 -0.60
CA GLU A 47 7.72 0.11 -1.09
C GLU A 47 6.35 -0.04 -0.46
N ALA A 48 5.85 -1.26 -0.34
CA ALA A 48 4.57 -1.51 0.30
C ALA A 48 4.56 -1.00 1.74
N LEU A 49 5.60 -1.32 2.50
CA LEU A 49 5.70 -0.86 3.89
C LEU A 49 5.82 0.66 3.99
N GLN A 50 6.59 1.28 3.09
CA GLN A 50 6.73 2.74 3.11
C GLN A 50 5.41 3.44 2.76
N MET A 51 4.66 2.90 1.81
CA MET A 51 3.35 3.45 1.47
C MET A 51 2.36 3.25 2.60
N ILE A 52 2.38 2.09 3.25
CA ILE A 52 1.56 1.84 4.45
C ILE A 52 1.91 2.85 5.54
N ALA A 53 3.18 3.10 5.77
CA ALA A 53 3.61 4.09 6.77
C ALA A 53 3.06 5.48 6.44
N SER A 54 3.06 5.87 5.17
CA SER A 54 2.49 7.14 4.75
C SER A 54 0.99 7.21 5.05
N LYS A 55 0.26 6.11 4.84
CA LYS A 55 -1.18 6.05 5.14
C LYS A 55 -1.44 6.09 6.64
N ILE A 56 -0.62 5.40 7.41
CA ILE A 56 -0.70 5.47 8.88
C ILE A 56 -0.51 6.91 9.35
N ALA A 57 0.46 7.62 8.78
CA ALA A 57 0.70 9.02 9.14
C ALA A 57 -0.53 9.89 8.86
N ARG A 58 -1.21 9.66 7.76
CA ARG A 58 -2.44 10.39 7.42
C ARG A 58 -3.57 10.09 8.38
N ILE A 59 -3.70 8.84 8.80
CA ILE A 59 -4.70 8.44 9.80
C ILE A 59 -4.41 9.14 11.13
N LEU A 60 -3.15 9.19 11.53
CA LEU A 60 -2.77 9.77 12.82
C LEU A 60 -2.81 11.28 12.84
N SER A 61 -2.69 11.93 11.71
CA SER A 61 -2.61 13.38 11.62
C SER A 61 -3.87 14.02 11.04
N GLY A 62 -4.73 13.24 10.41
CA GLY A 62 -5.93 13.75 9.76
C GLY A 62 -7.17 13.02 10.21
N ASN A 63 -8.04 12.71 9.28
CA ASN A 63 -9.28 12.00 9.58
C ASN A 63 -9.02 10.50 9.72
N HIS A 64 -9.03 10.01 10.94
CA HIS A 64 -8.78 8.59 11.21
C HIS A 64 -9.90 7.67 10.70
N ASP A 65 -11.06 8.22 10.39
CA ASP A 65 -12.19 7.44 9.86
C ASP A 65 -12.27 7.48 8.34
N GLU A 66 -11.28 8.10 7.68
CA GLU A 66 -11.25 8.11 6.21
C GLU A 66 -11.00 6.71 5.68
N ILE A 67 -12.02 6.12 5.08
CA ILE A 67 -11.99 4.74 4.60
C ILE A 67 -10.88 4.50 3.59
N ASP A 68 -10.59 5.50 2.74
CA ASP A 68 -9.58 5.33 1.69
C ASP A 68 -8.19 5.06 2.26
N HIS A 69 -7.86 5.63 3.41
CA HIS A 69 -6.56 5.35 4.02
C HIS A 69 -6.44 3.88 4.43
N TRP A 70 -7.49 3.35 5.02
CA TRP A 70 -7.51 1.94 5.43
C TRP A 70 -7.53 0.99 4.24
N ARG A 71 -8.28 1.35 3.19
CA ARG A 71 -8.30 0.57 1.95
C ARG A 71 -6.94 0.55 1.28
N ASP A 72 -6.24 1.67 1.28
CA ASP A 72 -4.90 1.76 0.69
C ASP A 72 -3.92 0.88 1.46
N ILE A 73 -3.98 0.86 2.79
CA ILE A 73 -3.15 -0.03 3.60
C ILE A 73 -3.41 -1.48 3.23
N ALA A 74 -4.67 -1.88 3.17
CA ALA A 74 -5.04 -3.25 2.78
C ALA A 74 -4.52 -3.59 1.39
N GLY A 75 -4.57 -2.63 0.47
CA GLY A 75 -4.12 -2.82 -0.89
C GLY A 75 -2.63 -3.06 -1.02
N TYR A 76 -1.84 -2.24 -0.36
CA TYR A 76 -0.40 -2.44 -0.38
C TYR A 76 0.00 -3.76 0.27
N ALA A 77 -0.66 -4.14 1.35
CA ALA A 77 -0.44 -5.43 1.98
C ALA A 77 -0.79 -6.59 1.03
N ASN A 78 -1.90 -6.48 0.32
CA ASN A 78 -2.31 -7.49 -0.65
C ASN A 78 -1.35 -7.61 -1.83
N LEU A 79 -0.80 -6.49 -2.29
CA LEU A 79 0.22 -6.54 -3.33
C LEU A 79 1.45 -7.31 -2.89
N ALA A 80 1.89 -7.11 -1.66
CA ALA A 80 3.01 -7.86 -1.10
C ALA A 80 2.68 -9.35 -0.99
N VAL A 81 1.48 -9.69 -0.52
CA VAL A 81 1.03 -11.08 -0.44
C VAL A 81 1.07 -11.75 -1.80
N ARG A 82 0.57 -11.06 -2.81
CA ARG A 82 0.51 -11.57 -4.18
C ARG A 82 1.90 -11.88 -4.71
N GLU A 83 2.86 -10.99 -4.51
CA GLU A 83 4.22 -11.20 -5.00
C GLU A 83 4.94 -12.29 -4.22
N LEU A 84 4.76 -12.36 -2.92
CA LEU A 84 5.32 -13.43 -2.11
C LEU A 84 4.78 -14.80 -2.53
N LYS A 85 3.50 -14.88 -2.85
CA LYS A 85 2.92 -16.11 -3.38
C LYS A 85 3.50 -16.51 -4.72
N ARG A 86 3.67 -15.55 -5.62
CA ARG A 86 4.29 -15.82 -6.92
C ARG A 86 5.69 -16.39 -6.76
N LEU A 87 6.47 -15.79 -5.88
CA LEU A 87 7.83 -16.26 -5.62
C LEU A 87 7.83 -17.65 -5.02
N SER A 88 6.95 -17.91 -4.05
CA SER A 88 6.81 -19.21 -3.42
C SER A 88 6.43 -20.29 -4.42
N ASP A 89 5.46 -19.98 -5.29
CA ASP A 89 5.01 -20.91 -6.32
C ASP A 89 6.13 -21.21 -7.32
N TYR A 90 6.85 -20.19 -7.73
CA TYR A 90 7.98 -20.33 -8.63
C TYR A 90 9.07 -21.25 -8.05
N ILE A 91 9.39 -21.06 -6.79
CA ILE A 91 10.38 -21.88 -6.09
C ILE A 91 9.87 -23.33 -5.95
N SER A 92 8.60 -23.51 -5.63
CA SER A 92 7.99 -24.82 -5.44
C SER A 92 7.98 -25.67 -6.70
N PHE A 93 7.90 -25.03 -7.86
CA PHE A 93 7.92 -25.72 -9.15
C PHE A 93 9.34 -25.92 -9.70
N GLY A 94 10.36 -25.71 -8.87
CA GLY A 94 11.72 -26.09 -9.22
C GLY A 94 12.37 -25.28 -10.32
N SER A 95 11.99 -24.05 -10.48
CA SER A 95 12.54 -23.13 -11.47
C SER A 95 12.42 -23.63 -12.91
N ASP A 96 11.35 -24.33 -13.23
CA ASP A 96 11.05 -24.64 -14.63
C ASP A 96 10.70 -23.32 -15.35
N PRO A 97 11.56 -22.81 -16.23
CA PRO A 97 11.31 -21.54 -16.88
C PRO A 97 10.11 -21.57 -17.81
N THR A 98 9.57 -22.75 -18.10
CA THR A 98 8.39 -22.89 -18.94
C THR A 98 7.11 -22.82 -18.12
N HIS A 99 7.25 -22.86 -16.80
CA HIS A 99 6.09 -22.84 -15.91
C HIS A 99 5.93 -21.46 -15.28
N LEU A 100 5.69 -20.49 -16.12
CA LEU A 100 5.28 -19.18 -15.62
C LEU A 100 3.82 -19.28 -15.20
N PRO A 101 3.48 -18.78 -14.01
CA PRO A 101 2.08 -18.72 -13.64
C PRO A 101 1.36 -17.90 -14.70
N ASP A 102 0.48 -18.55 -15.38
CA ASP A 102 -0.36 -17.92 -16.36
C ASP A 102 -1.30 -16.98 -15.60
N GLU A 103 -1.19 -15.70 -15.86
CA GLU A 103 -2.08 -14.71 -15.24
C GLU A 103 -3.54 -14.94 -15.58
N HIS A 104 -3.79 -15.74 -16.61
CA HIS A 104 -5.14 -16.08 -17.05
C HIS A 104 -5.54 -17.50 -16.64
N SER A 105 -4.71 -18.16 -15.85
CA SER A 105 -5.06 -19.47 -15.35
C SER A 105 -6.31 -19.37 -14.48
N PRO A 106 -7.33 -20.22 -14.72
CA PRO A 106 -8.49 -20.24 -13.86
C PRO A 106 -8.19 -20.63 -12.42
N ASP A 107 -6.99 -21.16 -12.18
CA ASP A 107 -6.51 -21.50 -10.85
C ASP A 107 -5.79 -20.35 -10.16
N THR A 108 -5.49 -19.28 -10.87
CA THR A 108 -5.14 -18.06 -10.20
C THR A 108 -6.39 -17.59 -9.51
N PRO A 109 -6.38 -17.54 -8.18
CA PRO A 109 -7.51 -16.95 -7.53
C PRO A 109 -7.69 -15.58 -8.14
N SER A 110 -8.68 -15.49 -8.98
CA SER A 110 -9.18 -14.20 -9.34
C SER A 110 -9.28 -13.42 -8.05
N PRO A 111 -9.01 -12.14 -8.11
CA PRO A 111 -9.17 -11.30 -6.95
C PRO A 111 -10.49 -11.68 -6.36
N VAL A 112 -10.38 -12.27 -5.23
CA VAL A 112 -11.47 -12.73 -4.42
C VAL A 112 -12.54 -11.66 -4.45
N PRO A 113 -13.79 -12.00 -4.63
CA PRO A 113 -14.85 -11.02 -4.44
C PRO A 113 -14.65 -10.39 -3.09
N GLY A 114 -14.46 -9.12 -3.08
CA GLY A 114 -13.95 -8.49 -1.90
C GLY A 114 -12.47 -8.55 -1.83
N SER A 115 -11.79 -9.22 -2.70
CA SER A 115 -10.39 -8.99 -2.82
C SER A 115 -10.21 -7.64 -3.41
N PHE A 116 -9.24 -7.07 -2.90
CA PHE A 116 -8.84 -5.76 -3.17
C PHE A 116 -8.80 -5.50 -4.67
N VAL A 117 -9.80 -4.88 -5.13
CA VAL A 117 -9.71 -4.06 -6.31
C VAL A 117 -9.10 -2.76 -5.81
N TRP A 118 -8.04 -2.34 -6.42
CA TRP A 118 -7.55 -1.00 -6.21
C TRP A 118 -8.73 -0.07 -6.09
N PRO A 119 -8.84 0.66 -4.99
CA PRO A 119 -9.96 1.54 -4.88
C PRO A 119 -9.89 2.49 -6.04
N LYS A 120 -10.60 2.16 -7.04
CA LYS A 120 -11.06 3.24 -7.88
C LYS A 120 -11.72 4.15 -6.89
N LYS A 121 -11.21 5.34 -6.78
CA LYS A 121 -12.01 6.37 -6.19
C LYS A 121 -13.26 6.45 -7.02
N GLU A 122 -14.12 5.54 -6.75
CA GLU A 122 -15.44 5.71 -7.26
C GLU A 122 -15.93 6.98 -6.65
N GLY A 123 -16.31 7.84 -7.52
CA GLY A 123 -16.98 9.03 -7.12
C GLY A 123 -18.10 8.69 -6.16
N PRO A 124 -18.65 9.68 -5.51
CA PRO A 124 -19.69 9.44 -4.54
C PRO A 124 -20.86 8.76 -5.23
N THR A 125 -20.98 7.53 -5.01
CA THR A 125 -22.23 6.83 -5.29
C THR A 125 -23.02 6.82 -4.05
#